data_a9510ee45a9185ce3a1200aec435ea1d
#
_entry.id   a9510ee45a9185ce3a1200aec435ea1d
#
_cell.length_a   1.000
_cell.length_b   1.000
_cell.length_c   1.000
_cell.angle_alpha   90.00
_cell.angle_beta   90.00
_cell.angle_gamma   90.00
#
_symmetry.space_group_name_H-M   'P 1'
#
loop_
_entity.id
_entity.type
_entity.pdbx_description
1 polymer ?
#
loop_
_entity_poly.entity_id
_entity_poly.type
_entity_poly.pdbx_seq_one_letter_code
_entity_poly.pdbx_strand_id
1 'polypeptide(L)'
;MSVTSKNPETIVLHTGYRADPTTGSVAVPIHQTTSYQFNNADHAANLFGLKELGNIYTRIMNPTTDVLEQRLAALEGGVAALAVSSGQAASTFSILNVAQAGDNFVTSTDLYGGTWNLFANTFKQFGIEARFVDPSDPEAFARATDSKTRAWYAETLPNPKLHVFPIAEVGALGDKLGVPLIVDNTAAPVIARPLDHGAHIVVYSTTKYIGGHGTSIGGAIVDSGRFDWEKHATRFPLLNEPDPSYHGAVWTQAVKPLGPIAYILRARVILLRDLGSAASPFNAFQTIQGLETLPLRIREHSRNATAVAQYLSSHPKVSRVIHPSLQTGEARRRADAILKGGFYGGLLGFELKDGVLAGRNFIDQLKLFYHVANIGDARSLAIHPASTTHSQLSADEQLATGVTPGYVRLSIGIEHIDDILADLKQALEAI
;
A
#
# COMPACT_ATOMS: atom_id res chain seq x y z
N MET A 1 -14.97 -4.67 25.31
CA MET A 1 -15.33 -3.49 24.49
C MET A 1 -14.06 -2.99 23.82
N SER A 2 -14.04 -2.87 22.49
CA SER A 2 -12.93 -2.27 21.75
C SER A 2 -12.90 -0.76 22.03
N VAL A 3 -11.71 -0.20 22.16
CA VAL A 3 -11.54 1.25 22.33
C VAL A 3 -11.84 1.91 20.99
N THR A 4 -12.81 2.80 20.94
CA THR A 4 -13.11 3.61 19.74
C THR A 4 -12.25 4.87 19.78
N SER A 5 -11.43 5.10 18.77
CA SER A 5 -10.57 6.28 18.67
C SER A 5 -10.43 6.71 17.21
N LYS A 6 -10.10 8.00 16.99
CA LYS A 6 -9.69 8.55 15.69
C LYS A 6 -8.19 8.81 15.64
N ASN A 7 -7.48 8.64 16.74
CA ASN A 7 -6.04 8.90 16.86
C ASN A 7 -5.25 7.65 16.49
N PRO A 8 -4.35 7.72 15.51
CA PRO A 8 -3.60 6.57 15.04
C PRO A 8 -2.81 5.88 16.15
N GLU A 9 -2.24 6.63 17.09
CA GLU A 9 -1.48 6.09 18.23
C GLU A 9 -2.31 5.19 19.13
N THR A 10 -3.61 5.49 19.30
CA THR A 10 -4.54 4.67 20.10
C THR A 10 -5.06 3.49 19.28
N ILE A 11 -5.38 3.72 18.00
CA ILE A 11 -5.91 2.70 17.09
C ILE A 11 -4.94 1.52 17.00
N VAL A 12 -3.67 1.79 16.70
CA VAL A 12 -2.66 0.74 16.47
C VAL A 12 -2.38 -0.13 17.70
N LEU A 13 -2.71 0.36 18.90
CA LEU A 13 -2.49 -0.36 20.15
C LEU A 13 -3.73 -1.14 20.63
N HIS A 14 -4.94 -0.64 20.38
CA HIS A 14 -6.14 -1.10 21.08
C HIS A 14 -7.24 -1.66 20.19
N THR A 15 -7.23 -1.40 18.87
CA THR A 15 -8.27 -1.91 17.99
C THR A 15 -8.13 -3.42 17.80
N GLY A 16 -9.28 -4.13 17.81
CA GLY A 16 -9.38 -5.55 17.48
C GLY A 16 -8.92 -6.53 18.56
N TYR A 17 -8.25 -6.05 19.60
CA TYR A 17 -7.80 -6.94 20.69
C TYR A 17 -7.65 -6.17 22.01
N ARG A 18 -8.02 -6.83 23.12
CA ARG A 18 -7.80 -6.27 24.45
C ARG A 18 -7.11 -7.25 25.40
N ALA A 19 -7.62 -8.45 25.50
CA ALA A 19 -7.03 -9.56 26.24
C ALA A 19 -7.62 -10.88 25.74
N ASP A 20 -6.85 -11.96 25.81
CA ASP A 20 -7.36 -13.29 25.53
C ASP A 20 -8.42 -13.69 26.58
N PRO A 21 -9.63 -14.10 26.17
CA PRO A 21 -10.72 -14.36 27.11
C PRO A 21 -10.48 -15.59 28.00
N THR A 22 -9.58 -16.49 27.59
CA THR A 22 -9.29 -17.73 28.33
C THR A 22 -8.11 -17.57 29.26
N THR A 23 -7.04 -16.94 28.81
CA THR A 23 -5.77 -16.84 29.55
C THR A 23 -5.53 -15.47 30.17
N GLY A 24 -6.26 -14.42 29.73
CA GLY A 24 -6.04 -13.04 30.12
C GLY A 24 -4.79 -12.41 29.50
N SER A 25 -4.15 -13.06 28.51
CA SER A 25 -2.96 -12.53 27.83
C SER A 25 -3.22 -11.16 27.23
N VAL A 26 -2.37 -10.18 27.54
CA VAL A 26 -2.45 -8.80 27.02
C VAL A 26 -1.84 -8.68 25.64
N ALA A 27 -0.74 -9.39 25.35
CA ALA A 27 -0.17 -9.45 24.02
C ALA A 27 -1.05 -10.29 23.09
N VAL A 28 -1.17 -9.89 21.84
CA VAL A 28 -1.90 -10.66 20.81
C VAL A 28 -1.25 -12.04 20.66
N PRO A 29 -1.98 -13.15 20.87
CA PRO A 29 -1.42 -14.49 20.73
C PRO A 29 -1.13 -14.84 19.27
N ILE A 30 -0.11 -15.68 19.05
CA ILE A 30 0.15 -16.28 17.74
C ILE A 30 -0.62 -17.59 17.63
N HIS A 31 -1.72 -17.57 16.88
CA HIS A 31 -2.50 -18.78 16.60
C HIS A 31 -1.88 -19.55 15.42
N GLN A 32 -0.78 -20.26 15.70
CA GLN A 32 -0.04 -21.05 14.70
C GLN A 32 -0.71 -22.41 14.49
N THR A 33 -1.84 -22.41 13.80
CA THR A 33 -2.63 -23.59 13.46
C THR A 33 -3.14 -23.53 12.01
N THR A 34 -3.40 -24.67 11.40
CA THR A 34 -4.02 -24.75 10.07
C THR A 34 -5.54 -24.72 10.14
N SER A 35 -6.15 -25.38 11.14
CA SER A 35 -7.59 -25.67 11.21
C SER A 35 -8.13 -25.46 12.61
N TYR A 36 -9.45 -25.34 12.70
CA TYR A 36 -10.18 -25.11 13.93
C TYR A 36 -11.25 -26.18 14.12
N GLN A 37 -11.46 -26.61 15.36
CA GLN A 37 -12.48 -27.59 15.70
C GLN A 37 -13.87 -26.95 15.70
N PHE A 38 -14.83 -27.59 15.06
CA PHE A 38 -16.25 -27.20 15.12
C PHE A 38 -16.92 -27.78 16.34
N ASN A 39 -17.96 -27.07 16.85
CA ASN A 39 -18.74 -27.54 17.98
C ASN A 39 -19.59 -28.78 17.64
N ASN A 40 -20.14 -28.79 16.41
CA ASN A 40 -20.96 -29.88 15.87
C ASN A 40 -21.09 -29.71 14.33
N ALA A 41 -21.84 -30.60 13.68
CA ALA A 41 -22.03 -30.58 12.22
C ALA A 41 -22.81 -29.34 11.74
N ASP A 42 -23.80 -28.87 12.50
CA ASP A 42 -24.58 -27.69 12.15
C ASP A 42 -23.76 -26.41 12.24
N HIS A 43 -22.92 -26.27 13.27
CA HIS A 43 -21.96 -25.17 13.39
C HIS A 43 -21.01 -25.15 12.18
N ALA A 44 -20.46 -26.30 11.78
CA ALA A 44 -19.63 -26.39 10.58
C ALA A 44 -20.40 -25.93 9.33
N ALA A 45 -21.61 -26.44 9.11
CA ALA A 45 -22.46 -26.08 7.97
C ALA A 45 -22.77 -24.57 7.94
N ASN A 46 -23.04 -23.97 9.10
CA ASN A 46 -23.30 -22.52 9.21
C ASN A 46 -22.10 -21.67 8.81
N LEU A 47 -20.89 -22.05 9.28
CA LEU A 47 -19.64 -21.35 8.93
C LEU A 47 -19.35 -21.43 7.44
N PHE A 48 -19.43 -22.63 6.84
CA PHE A 48 -19.22 -22.82 5.40
C PHE A 48 -20.29 -22.12 4.55
N GLY A 49 -21.51 -22.03 5.05
CA GLY A 49 -22.62 -21.33 4.40
C GLY A 49 -22.64 -19.81 4.65
N LEU A 50 -21.66 -19.24 5.34
CA LEU A 50 -21.59 -17.82 5.76
C LEU A 50 -22.83 -17.34 6.54
N LYS A 51 -23.55 -18.25 7.19
CA LYS A 51 -24.67 -17.94 8.11
C LYS A 51 -24.15 -17.51 9.49
N GLU A 52 -22.93 -17.88 9.80
CA GLU A 52 -22.20 -17.55 11.01
C GLU A 52 -20.76 -17.20 10.64
N LEU A 53 -20.17 -16.21 11.30
CA LEU A 53 -18.75 -15.86 11.14
C LEU A 53 -17.93 -16.57 12.18
N GLY A 54 -16.78 -17.12 11.79
CA GLY A 54 -15.87 -17.80 12.71
C GLY A 54 -14.66 -18.40 11.99
N ASN A 55 -13.82 -19.10 12.75
CA ASN A 55 -12.60 -19.67 12.25
C ASN A 55 -12.84 -21.07 11.65
N ILE A 56 -12.42 -21.28 10.41
CA ILE A 56 -12.50 -22.56 9.69
C ILE A 56 -11.09 -23.09 9.41
N TYR A 57 -10.31 -22.27 8.73
CA TYR A 57 -9.00 -22.63 8.22
C TYR A 57 -8.11 -21.39 8.07
N THR A 58 -6.87 -21.44 8.53
CA THR A 58 -5.99 -20.28 8.64
C THR A 58 -5.74 -19.56 7.30
N ARG A 59 -5.78 -20.26 6.16
CA ARG A 59 -5.68 -19.62 4.84
C ARG A 59 -6.77 -18.57 4.60
N ILE A 60 -7.96 -18.76 5.17
CA ILE A 60 -9.13 -17.87 4.97
C ILE A 60 -9.25 -16.86 6.12
N MET A 61 -9.10 -17.32 7.36
CA MET A 61 -9.21 -16.53 8.57
C MET A 61 -8.34 -17.09 9.71
N ASN A 62 -7.76 -16.20 10.50
CA ASN A 62 -6.93 -16.55 11.65
C ASN A 62 -7.03 -15.43 12.69
N PRO A 63 -7.19 -15.73 13.99
CA PRO A 63 -7.39 -14.70 15.03
C PRO A 63 -6.24 -13.69 15.14
N THR A 64 -4.98 -14.11 14.91
CA THR A 64 -3.83 -13.20 14.91
C THR A 64 -3.91 -12.24 13.71
N THR A 65 -4.21 -12.78 12.53
CA THR A 65 -4.34 -12.00 11.30
C THR A 65 -5.52 -11.04 11.36
N ASP A 66 -6.63 -11.47 12.00
CA ASP A 66 -7.83 -10.64 12.18
C ASP A 66 -7.54 -9.36 12.99
N VAL A 67 -6.70 -9.43 14.03
CA VAL A 67 -6.28 -8.23 14.77
C VAL A 67 -5.52 -7.25 13.87
N LEU A 68 -4.62 -7.74 13.01
CA LEU A 68 -3.92 -6.90 12.04
C LEU A 68 -4.91 -6.23 11.08
N GLU A 69 -5.87 -6.98 10.54
CA GLU A 69 -6.89 -6.50 9.62
C GLU A 69 -7.77 -5.42 10.27
N GLN A 70 -8.26 -5.64 11.49
CA GLN A 70 -9.06 -4.66 12.22
C GLN A 70 -8.29 -3.36 12.50
N ARG A 71 -7.01 -3.45 12.87
CA ARG A 71 -6.16 -2.27 13.11
C ARG A 71 -5.92 -1.48 11.84
N LEU A 72 -5.64 -2.14 10.71
CA LEU A 72 -5.45 -1.49 9.41
C LEU A 72 -6.74 -0.85 8.90
N ALA A 73 -7.87 -1.54 9.01
CA ALA A 73 -9.18 -0.96 8.67
C ALA A 73 -9.47 0.31 9.47
N ALA A 74 -9.29 0.26 10.79
CA ALA A 74 -9.53 1.41 11.66
C ALA A 74 -8.55 2.57 11.39
N LEU A 75 -7.28 2.26 11.10
CA LEU A 75 -6.26 3.26 10.81
C LEU A 75 -6.60 4.06 9.55
N GLU A 76 -7.08 3.39 8.51
CA GLU A 76 -7.56 4.02 7.27
C GLU A 76 -8.98 4.59 7.37
N GLY A 77 -9.76 4.18 8.37
CA GLY A 77 -11.19 4.53 8.46
C GLY A 77 -12.05 3.72 7.49
N GLY A 78 -11.61 2.52 7.14
CA GLY A 78 -12.36 1.55 6.33
C GLY A 78 -13.28 0.69 7.18
N VAL A 79 -14.19 -0.03 6.51
CA VAL A 79 -15.15 -0.94 7.16
C VAL A 79 -14.54 -2.30 7.46
N ALA A 80 -13.59 -2.76 6.63
CA ALA A 80 -12.90 -4.04 6.78
C ALA A 80 -11.57 -4.05 6.03
N ALA A 81 -10.70 -4.98 6.39
CA ALA A 81 -9.45 -5.23 5.67
C ALA A 81 -9.22 -6.73 5.45
N LEU A 82 -8.32 -7.04 4.51
CA LEU A 82 -7.84 -8.37 4.20
C LEU A 82 -6.31 -8.37 4.17
N ALA A 83 -5.68 -9.11 5.07
CA ALA A 83 -4.25 -9.35 5.04
C ALA A 83 -3.90 -10.47 4.06
N VAL A 84 -2.85 -10.25 3.28
CA VAL A 84 -2.35 -11.18 2.26
C VAL A 84 -0.83 -11.30 2.35
N SER A 85 -0.27 -12.27 1.61
CA SER A 85 1.15 -12.64 1.72
C SER A 85 2.15 -11.58 1.26
N SER A 86 1.72 -10.59 0.48
CA SER A 86 2.61 -9.53 -0.03
C SER A 86 1.81 -8.33 -0.57
N GLY A 87 2.47 -7.17 -0.73
CA GLY A 87 1.89 -6.02 -1.42
C GLY A 87 1.49 -6.33 -2.86
N GLN A 88 2.27 -7.14 -3.58
CA GLN A 88 1.91 -7.58 -4.94
C GLN A 88 0.63 -8.44 -4.97
N ALA A 89 0.44 -9.30 -3.97
CA ALA A 89 -0.82 -10.02 -3.82
C ALA A 89 -1.99 -9.08 -3.54
N ALA A 90 -1.77 -8.03 -2.72
CA ALA A 90 -2.80 -7.01 -2.46
C ALA A 90 -3.19 -6.25 -3.73
N SER A 91 -2.22 -5.77 -4.52
CA SER A 91 -2.47 -5.11 -5.81
C SER A 91 -3.15 -6.04 -6.80
N THR A 92 -2.71 -7.30 -6.89
CA THR A 92 -3.32 -8.31 -7.78
C THR A 92 -4.77 -8.57 -7.39
N PHE A 93 -5.04 -8.87 -6.13
CA PHE A 93 -6.39 -9.19 -5.66
C PHE A 93 -7.33 -8.00 -5.75
N SER A 94 -6.82 -6.77 -5.53
CA SER A 94 -7.66 -5.58 -5.63
C SER A 94 -8.26 -5.38 -7.02
N ILE A 95 -7.55 -5.76 -8.08
CA ILE A 95 -8.04 -5.72 -9.46
C ILE A 95 -8.83 -6.99 -9.82
N LEU A 96 -8.31 -8.20 -9.56
CA LEU A 96 -9.00 -9.46 -9.88
C LEU A 96 -10.34 -9.62 -9.16
N ASN A 97 -10.56 -8.88 -8.08
CA ASN A 97 -11.83 -8.89 -7.37
C ASN A 97 -12.98 -8.24 -8.14
N VAL A 98 -12.67 -7.42 -9.14
CA VAL A 98 -13.65 -6.69 -9.95
C VAL A 98 -13.47 -6.84 -11.45
N ALA A 99 -12.33 -7.33 -11.93
CA ALA A 99 -11.98 -7.49 -13.33
C ALA A 99 -11.72 -8.96 -13.69
N GLN A 100 -12.09 -9.34 -14.89
CA GLN A 100 -11.87 -10.66 -15.49
C GLN A 100 -11.36 -10.52 -16.93
N ALA A 101 -11.03 -11.64 -17.58
CA ALA A 101 -10.58 -11.64 -18.97
C ALA A 101 -11.53 -10.85 -19.90
N GLY A 102 -10.99 -9.96 -20.69
CA GLY A 102 -11.73 -9.04 -21.58
C GLY A 102 -12.07 -7.69 -20.96
N ASP A 103 -11.83 -7.51 -19.65
CA ASP A 103 -11.95 -6.21 -18.96
C ASP A 103 -10.64 -5.40 -19.02
N ASN A 104 -10.74 -4.14 -18.59
CA ASN A 104 -9.60 -3.26 -18.42
C ASN A 104 -9.68 -2.46 -17.10
N PHE A 105 -8.56 -1.87 -16.73
CA PHE A 105 -8.48 -0.85 -15.69
C PHE A 105 -7.54 0.25 -16.11
N VAL A 106 -7.73 1.46 -15.58
CA VAL A 106 -6.86 2.60 -15.85
C VAL A 106 -5.90 2.79 -14.68
N THR A 107 -4.64 3.02 -14.97
CA THR A 107 -3.61 3.17 -13.93
C THR A 107 -2.66 4.32 -14.24
N SER A 108 -2.11 4.91 -13.18
CA SER A 108 -1.03 5.89 -13.28
C SER A 108 0.22 5.30 -13.96
N THR A 109 0.94 6.12 -14.75
CA THR A 109 2.30 5.80 -15.19
C THR A 109 3.30 5.82 -14.04
N ASP A 110 3.01 6.54 -12.96
CA ASP A 110 3.86 6.71 -11.81
C ASP A 110 3.53 5.63 -10.77
N LEU A 111 4.23 4.50 -10.85
CA LEU A 111 4.08 3.34 -9.99
C LEU A 111 5.44 2.78 -9.58
N TYR A 112 5.45 2.04 -8.49
CA TYR A 112 6.54 1.13 -8.18
C TYR A 112 6.80 0.19 -9.36
N GLY A 113 8.07 0.00 -9.76
CA GLY A 113 8.44 -0.78 -10.94
C GLY A 113 7.88 -2.21 -10.96
N GLY A 114 7.76 -2.86 -9.79
CA GLY A 114 7.15 -4.17 -9.69
C GLY A 114 5.65 -4.16 -10.01
N THR A 115 4.91 -3.14 -9.57
CA THR A 115 3.49 -2.96 -9.87
C THR A 115 3.29 -2.59 -11.34
N TRP A 116 4.16 -1.73 -11.88
CA TRP A 116 4.15 -1.41 -13.31
C TRP A 116 4.30 -2.67 -14.17
N ASN A 117 5.32 -3.50 -13.86
CA ASN A 117 5.55 -4.75 -14.58
C ASN A 117 4.41 -5.76 -14.41
N LEU A 118 3.84 -5.88 -13.20
CA LEU A 118 2.67 -6.69 -12.94
C LEU A 118 1.52 -6.33 -13.88
N PHE A 119 1.21 -5.05 -14.00
CA PHE A 119 0.09 -4.55 -14.78
C PHE A 119 0.37 -4.61 -16.29
N ALA A 120 1.54 -4.19 -16.73
CA ALA A 120 1.88 -4.15 -18.16
C ALA A 120 2.05 -5.54 -18.79
N ASN A 121 2.56 -6.50 -18.03
CA ASN A 121 2.96 -7.81 -18.55
C ASN A 121 2.14 -8.96 -18.01
N THR A 122 2.04 -9.11 -16.67
CA THR A 122 1.39 -10.27 -16.05
C THR A 122 -0.13 -10.22 -16.23
N PHE A 123 -0.77 -9.07 -16.02
CA PHE A 123 -2.22 -8.93 -16.22
C PHE A 123 -2.65 -9.16 -17.66
N LYS A 124 -1.80 -8.85 -18.61
CA LYS A 124 -2.04 -9.16 -20.03
C LYS A 124 -2.19 -10.68 -20.26
N GLN A 125 -1.44 -11.50 -19.50
CA GLN A 125 -1.57 -12.97 -19.57
C GLN A 125 -2.91 -13.46 -18.98
N PHE A 126 -3.52 -12.69 -18.06
CA PHE A 126 -4.87 -12.96 -17.54
C PHE A 126 -5.97 -12.42 -18.47
N GLY A 127 -5.61 -11.82 -19.62
CA GLY A 127 -6.57 -11.23 -20.55
C GLY A 127 -7.16 -9.90 -20.05
N ILE A 128 -6.53 -9.24 -19.09
CA ILE A 128 -6.96 -7.95 -18.54
C ILE A 128 -6.00 -6.86 -19.03
N GLU A 129 -6.55 -5.79 -19.63
CA GLU A 129 -5.79 -4.66 -20.15
C GLU A 129 -5.54 -3.63 -19.06
N ALA A 130 -4.28 -3.20 -18.87
CA ALA A 130 -3.93 -2.04 -18.08
C ALA A 130 -3.69 -0.83 -19.00
N ARG A 131 -4.42 0.26 -18.79
CA ARG A 131 -4.30 1.52 -19.54
C ARG A 131 -3.56 2.54 -18.70
N PHE A 132 -2.33 2.82 -19.06
CA PHE A 132 -1.46 3.75 -18.36
C PHE A 132 -1.73 5.20 -18.79
N VAL A 133 -1.93 6.08 -17.80
CA VAL A 133 -2.19 7.51 -18.01
C VAL A 133 -1.28 8.39 -17.15
N ASP A 134 -1.05 9.61 -17.59
CA ASP A 134 -0.32 10.61 -16.82
C ASP A 134 -1.14 11.05 -15.59
N PRO A 135 -0.64 10.83 -14.37
CA PRO A 135 -1.35 11.22 -13.15
C PRO A 135 -1.38 12.73 -12.90
N SER A 136 -0.60 13.53 -13.62
CA SER A 136 -0.65 15.00 -13.54
C SER A 136 -1.93 15.58 -14.16
N ASP A 137 -2.61 14.80 -14.99
CA ASP A 137 -3.90 15.13 -15.63
C ASP A 137 -5.01 14.19 -15.09
N PRO A 138 -5.78 14.60 -14.06
CA PRO A 138 -6.88 13.80 -13.53
C PRO A 138 -7.91 13.35 -14.58
N GLU A 139 -8.20 14.19 -15.59
CA GLU A 139 -9.16 13.89 -16.65
C GLU A 139 -8.66 12.77 -17.60
N ALA A 140 -7.35 12.47 -17.61
CA ALA A 140 -6.80 11.37 -18.40
C ALA A 140 -7.39 10.01 -17.96
N PHE A 141 -7.69 9.83 -16.65
CA PHE A 141 -8.36 8.64 -16.15
C PHE A 141 -9.77 8.49 -16.75
N ALA A 142 -10.53 9.58 -16.78
CA ALA A 142 -11.86 9.59 -17.36
C ALA A 142 -11.82 9.32 -18.88
N ARG A 143 -10.90 9.94 -19.62
CA ARG A 143 -10.76 9.74 -21.09
C ARG A 143 -10.36 8.32 -21.47
N ALA A 144 -9.58 7.64 -20.62
CA ALA A 144 -9.17 6.25 -20.85
C ALA A 144 -10.23 5.21 -20.43
N THR A 145 -11.33 5.66 -19.82
CA THR A 145 -12.42 4.81 -19.30
C THR A 145 -13.44 4.47 -20.35
N ASP A 146 -13.86 3.19 -20.40
CA ASP A 146 -14.96 2.69 -21.22
C ASP A 146 -15.92 1.79 -20.39
N SER A 147 -16.84 1.08 -21.07
CA SER A 147 -17.79 0.18 -20.42
C SER A 147 -17.15 -1.06 -19.77
N LYS A 148 -15.92 -1.42 -20.16
CA LYS A 148 -15.14 -2.55 -19.64
C LYS A 148 -14.17 -2.15 -18.55
N THR A 149 -14.06 -0.86 -18.24
CA THR A 149 -13.16 -0.37 -17.17
C THR A 149 -13.75 -0.72 -15.80
N ARG A 150 -13.00 -1.46 -14.97
CA ARG A 150 -13.43 -1.96 -13.66
C ARG A 150 -12.86 -1.22 -12.49
N ALA A 151 -11.71 -0.60 -12.62
CA ALA A 151 -11.07 0.15 -11.54
C ALA A 151 -10.12 1.21 -12.09
N TRP A 152 -9.77 2.17 -11.23
CA TRP A 152 -8.62 3.04 -11.38
C TRP A 152 -7.61 2.70 -10.29
N TYR A 153 -6.30 2.79 -10.61
CA TYR A 153 -5.24 2.46 -9.68
C TYR A 153 -4.12 3.52 -9.70
N ALA A 154 -3.65 3.93 -8.51
CA ALA A 154 -2.53 4.84 -8.37
C ALA A 154 -1.82 4.64 -7.03
N GLU A 155 -0.67 5.31 -6.83
CA GLU A 155 0.05 5.37 -5.56
C GLU A 155 -0.08 6.78 -4.95
N THR A 156 -0.28 6.87 -3.63
CA THR A 156 -0.35 8.16 -2.92
C THR A 156 0.92 8.99 -3.13
N LEU A 157 2.06 8.33 -2.97
CA LEU A 157 3.40 8.93 -3.08
C LEU A 157 4.29 8.01 -3.90
N PRO A 158 4.20 8.08 -5.23
CA PRO A 158 4.86 7.15 -6.14
C PRO A 158 6.38 7.31 -6.09
N ASN A 159 7.08 6.20 -6.00
CA ASN A 159 8.53 6.14 -6.04
C ASN A 159 8.98 5.79 -7.48
N PRO A 160 9.88 6.59 -8.12
CA PRO A 160 10.80 7.57 -7.54
C PRO A 160 10.38 9.05 -7.59
N LYS A 161 9.32 9.41 -8.30
CA LYS A 161 8.97 10.81 -8.59
C LYS A 161 8.46 11.61 -7.38
N LEU A 162 7.86 10.94 -6.40
CA LEU A 162 7.36 11.52 -5.13
C LEU A 162 6.41 12.73 -5.32
N HIS A 163 5.66 12.75 -6.42
CA HIS A 163 4.57 13.70 -6.63
C HIS A 163 3.29 13.13 -6.02
N VAL A 164 2.71 13.85 -5.08
CA VAL A 164 1.47 13.39 -4.44
C VAL A 164 0.35 13.29 -5.46
N PHE A 165 -0.28 12.12 -5.55
CA PHE A 165 -1.35 11.83 -6.49
C PHE A 165 -2.60 12.68 -6.18
N PRO A 166 -3.33 13.19 -7.19
CA PRO A 166 -4.54 14.00 -7.04
C PRO A 166 -5.76 13.13 -6.66
N ILE A 167 -5.73 12.54 -5.45
CA ILE A 167 -6.73 11.55 -5.00
C ILE A 167 -8.14 12.12 -5.04
N ALA A 168 -8.33 13.36 -4.56
CA ALA A 168 -9.66 13.97 -4.46
C ALA A 168 -10.28 14.23 -5.84
N GLU A 169 -9.49 14.77 -6.75
CA GLU A 169 -9.93 15.09 -8.11
C GLU A 169 -10.27 13.80 -8.87
N VAL A 170 -9.38 12.80 -8.84
CA VAL A 170 -9.60 11.52 -9.53
C VAL A 170 -10.71 10.71 -8.85
N GLY A 171 -10.79 10.71 -7.52
CA GLY A 171 -11.86 10.05 -6.78
C GLY A 171 -13.24 10.58 -7.15
N ALA A 172 -13.39 11.93 -7.21
CA ALA A 172 -14.64 12.56 -7.61
C ALA A 172 -15.06 12.22 -9.05
N LEU A 173 -14.10 12.12 -9.97
CA LEU A 173 -14.37 11.65 -11.34
C LEU A 173 -14.78 10.18 -11.35
N GLY A 174 -14.15 9.35 -10.52
CA GLY A 174 -14.50 7.94 -10.37
C GLY A 174 -15.93 7.74 -9.88
N ASP A 175 -16.34 8.49 -8.84
CA ASP A 175 -17.72 8.48 -8.35
C ASP A 175 -18.73 8.85 -9.44
N LYS A 176 -18.42 9.89 -10.23
CA LYS A 176 -19.27 10.34 -11.34
C LYS A 176 -19.44 9.28 -12.43
N LEU A 177 -18.37 8.54 -12.74
CA LEU A 177 -18.35 7.54 -13.79
C LEU A 177 -18.68 6.12 -13.29
N GLY A 178 -18.86 5.94 -11.98
CA GLY A 178 -19.09 4.65 -11.35
C GLY A 178 -17.89 3.69 -11.48
N VAL A 179 -16.69 4.21 -11.29
CA VAL A 179 -15.44 3.44 -11.33
C VAL A 179 -14.68 3.66 -10.00
N PRO A 180 -14.41 2.60 -9.21
CA PRO A 180 -13.72 2.74 -7.94
C PRO A 180 -12.25 3.12 -8.13
N LEU A 181 -11.76 4.02 -7.26
CA LEU A 181 -10.36 4.37 -7.16
C LEU A 181 -9.68 3.50 -6.09
N ILE A 182 -8.65 2.77 -6.50
CA ILE A 182 -7.76 1.98 -5.64
C ILE A 182 -6.46 2.75 -5.49
N VAL A 183 -6.01 2.97 -4.25
CA VAL A 183 -4.76 3.71 -3.99
C VAL A 183 -3.81 2.88 -3.15
N ASP A 184 -2.60 2.70 -3.63
CA ASP A 184 -1.50 2.15 -2.84
C ASP A 184 -0.90 3.25 -1.95
N ASN A 185 -1.04 3.07 -0.63
CA ASN A 185 -0.56 4.02 0.38
C ASN A 185 0.71 3.54 1.10
N THR A 186 1.44 2.61 0.50
CA THR A 186 2.63 1.98 1.12
C THR A 186 3.69 3.00 1.56
N ALA A 187 3.89 4.07 0.80
CA ALA A 187 4.93 5.07 1.07
C ALA A 187 4.51 6.18 2.07
N ALA A 188 3.20 6.28 2.40
CA ALA A 188 2.67 7.37 3.23
C ALA A 188 1.65 6.91 4.31
N PRO A 189 1.84 5.75 4.98
CA PRO A 189 0.88 5.31 5.99
C PRO A 189 0.80 6.31 7.14
N VAL A 190 -0.38 6.48 7.75
CA VAL A 190 -0.68 7.43 8.83
C VAL A 190 -0.67 8.89 8.41
N ILE A 191 0.36 9.34 7.67
CA ILE A 191 0.48 10.74 7.22
C ILE A 191 -0.46 11.07 6.06
N ALA A 192 -0.89 10.07 5.30
CA ALA A 192 -1.99 10.18 4.35
C ALA A 192 -3.06 9.13 4.68
N ARG A 193 -4.33 9.48 4.46
CA ARG A 193 -5.48 8.57 4.53
C ARG A 193 -6.29 8.72 3.24
N PRO A 194 -5.93 7.96 2.18
CA PRO A 194 -6.59 8.07 0.88
C PRO A 194 -8.11 7.94 0.93
N LEU A 195 -8.65 7.15 1.85
CA LEU A 195 -10.09 7.04 2.04
C LEU A 195 -10.75 8.37 2.42
N ASP A 196 -10.08 9.24 3.18
CA ASP A 196 -10.60 10.58 3.52
C ASP A 196 -10.67 11.52 2.30
N HIS A 197 -9.97 11.18 1.21
CA HIS A 197 -9.82 11.99 0.01
C HIS A 197 -10.54 11.42 -1.24
N GLY A 198 -11.38 10.39 -1.08
CA GLY A 198 -12.17 9.86 -2.20
C GLY A 198 -11.65 8.56 -2.80
N ALA A 199 -10.59 7.96 -2.28
CA ALA A 199 -10.28 6.57 -2.61
C ALA A 199 -11.35 5.63 -2.05
N HIS A 200 -11.62 4.53 -2.76
CA HIS A 200 -12.59 3.52 -2.36
C HIS A 200 -11.91 2.32 -1.69
N ILE A 201 -10.77 1.95 -2.22
CA ILE A 201 -9.95 0.83 -1.74
C ILE A 201 -8.53 1.35 -1.52
N VAL A 202 -7.90 0.93 -0.43
CA VAL A 202 -6.48 1.18 -0.18
C VAL A 202 -5.73 -0.14 -0.13
N VAL A 203 -4.56 -0.19 -0.75
CA VAL A 203 -3.65 -1.33 -0.66
C VAL A 203 -2.34 -0.93 0.02
N TYR A 204 -1.71 -1.92 0.64
CA TYR A 204 -0.43 -1.78 1.32
C TYR A 204 0.51 -2.93 1.04
N SER A 205 1.77 -2.65 0.85
CA SER A 205 2.82 -3.57 1.23
C SER A 205 3.14 -3.36 2.71
N THR A 206 2.65 -4.26 3.57
CA THR A 206 2.95 -4.18 5.01
C THR A 206 4.41 -4.50 5.32
N THR A 207 5.14 -5.03 4.34
CA THR A 207 6.60 -5.25 4.33
C THR A 207 7.41 -3.99 4.64
N LYS A 208 6.86 -2.79 4.28
CA LYS A 208 7.55 -1.50 4.30
C LYS A 208 7.36 -0.82 5.65
N TYR A 209 6.95 0.45 5.69
CA TYR A 209 6.80 1.23 6.93
C TYR A 209 5.95 0.56 8.00
N ILE A 210 4.91 -0.20 7.63
CA ILE A 210 4.03 -0.85 8.61
C ILE A 210 4.81 -1.86 9.45
N GLY A 211 5.49 -2.82 8.82
CA GLY A 211 6.38 -3.75 9.52
C GLY A 211 7.63 -3.05 10.05
N GLY A 212 8.28 -2.25 9.23
CA GLY A 212 9.33 -1.29 9.57
C GLY A 212 10.69 -1.85 9.99
N HIS A 213 10.87 -3.18 9.98
CA HIS A 213 12.08 -3.83 10.50
C HIS A 213 12.75 -4.80 9.52
N GLY A 214 12.19 -4.93 8.31
CA GLY A 214 12.72 -5.83 7.28
C GLY A 214 12.60 -7.33 7.62
N THR A 215 11.71 -7.70 8.55
CA THR A 215 11.59 -9.08 9.07
C THR A 215 10.47 -9.88 8.42
N SER A 216 9.42 -9.24 7.90
CA SER A 216 8.24 -9.92 7.39
C SER A 216 7.78 -9.34 6.06
N ILE A 217 7.47 -10.20 5.10
CA ILE A 217 6.76 -9.83 3.89
C ILE A 217 5.26 -9.97 4.15
N GLY A 218 4.48 -8.98 3.71
CA GLY A 218 3.04 -8.99 3.82
C GLY A 218 2.38 -7.90 2.99
N GLY A 219 1.07 -7.99 2.86
CA GLY A 219 0.24 -6.99 2.20
C GLY A 219 -1.12 -6.88 2.85
N ALA A 220 -1.87 -5.84 2.51
CA ALA A 220 -3.23 -5.67 2.96
C ALA A 220 -4.08 -4.90 1.94
N ILE A 221 -5.37 -5.18 1.95
CA ILE A 221 -6.40 -4.45 1.22
C ILE A 221 -7.36 -3.89 2.27
N VAL A 222 -7.70 -2.61 2.18
CA VAL A 222 -8.69 -1.95 3.06
C VAL A 222 -9.84 -1.45 2.20
N ASP A 223 -11.05 -1.83 2.56
CA ASP A 223 -12.29 -1.41 1.89
C ASP A 223 -12.94 -0.26 2.68
N SER A 224 -13.26 0.83 1.98
CA SER A 224 -14.00 1.95 2.57
C SER A 224 -15.45 1.62 2.88
N GLY A 225 -16.05 0.64 2.20
CA GLY A 225 -17.48 0.35 2.22
C GLY A 225 -18.35 1.43 1.58
N ARG A 226 -17.77 2.42 0.90
CA ARG A 226 -18.50 3.59 0.36
C ARG A 226 -18.88 3.47 -1.10
N PHE A 227 -18.19 2.61 -1.87
CA PHE A 227 -18.54 2.42 -3.28
C PHE A 227 -19.83 1.63 -3.40
N ASP A 228 -20.80 2.19 -4.13
CA ASP A 228 -22.11 1.56 -4.34
C ASP A 228 -22.05 0.54 -5.50
N TRP A 229 -21.66 -0.69 -5.16
CA TRP A 229 -21.53 -1.78 -6.12
C TRP A 229 -22.86 -2.17 -6.77
N GLU A 230 -23.99 -2.02 -6.06
CA GLU A 230 -25.33 -2.33 -6.58
C GLU A 230 -25.79 -1.30 -7.61
N LYS A 231 -25.57 -0.01 -7.35
CA LYS A 231 -25.89 1.05 -8.30
C LYS A 231 -25.20 0.86 -9.64
N HIS A 232 -24.02 0.26 -9.63
CA HIS A 232 -23.21 0.01 -10.83
C HIS A 232 -23.15 -1.48 -11.20
N ALA A 233 -24.21 -2.26 -10.93
CA ALA A 233 -24.24 -3.72 -11.06
C ALA A 233 -23.80 -4.23 -12.44
N THR A 234 -24.23 -3.57 -13.52
CA THR A 234 -23.83 -3.95 -14.90
C THR A 234 -22.34 -3.84 -15.17
N ARG A 235 -21.64 -2.96 -14.43
CA ARG A 235 -20.18 -2.83 -14.51
C ARG A 235 -19.47 -3.88 -13.66
N PHE A 236 -20.09 -4.39 -12.59
CA PHE A 236 -19.47 -5.29 -11.62
C PHE A 236 -20.21 -6.63 -11.50
N PRO A 237 -20.25 -7.45 -12.57
CA PRO A 237 -20.95 -8.74 -12.56
C PRO A 237 -20.42 -9.69 -11.48
N LEU A 238 -19.10 -9.69 -11.22
CA LEU A 238 -18.48 -10.56 -10.19
C LEU A 238 -19.03 -10.34 -8.77
N LEU A 239 -19.62 -9.19 -8.49
CA LEU A 239 -20.23 -8.87 -7.18
C LEU A 239 -21.76 -8.93 -7.22
N ASN A 240 -22.39 -8.86 -8.41
CA ASN A 240 -23.83 -8.67 -8.60
C ASN A 240 -24.54 -9.81 -9.34
N GLU A 241 -23.79 -10.80 -9.86
CA GLU A 241 -24.34 -11.99 -10.46
C GLU A 241 -24.17 -13.20 -9.53
N PRO A 242 -24.97 -14.28 -9.69
CA PRO A 242 -24.85 -15.49 -8.88
C PRO A 242 -23.47 -16.15 -9.00
N ASP A 243 -22.77 -16.28 -7.89
CA ASP A 243 -21.43 -16.90 -7.84
C ASP A 243 -21.56 -18.43 -7.70
N PRO A 244 -21.10 -19.21 -8.70
CA PRO A 244 -21.20 -20.67 -8.66
C PRO A 244 -20.35 -21.30 -7.55
N SER A 245 -19.29 -20.62 -7.09
CA SER A 245 -18.43 -21.09 -5.99
C SER A 245 -19.11 -21.01 -4.63
N TYR A 246 -20.23 -20.24 -4.52
CA TYR A 246 -21.00 -20.06 -3.29
C TYR A 246 -22.49 -20.26 -3.52
N HIS A 247 -22.87 -21.38 -4.16
CA HIS A 247 -24.26 -21.82 -4.35
C HIS A 247 -25.15 -20.74 -4.98
N GLY A 248 -24.60 -19.89 -5.85
CA GLY A 248 -25.34 -18.81 -6.51
C GLY A 248 -25.52 -17.56 -5.66
N ALA A 249 -24.72 -17.35 -4.62
CA ALA A 249 -24.77 -16.12 -3.83
C ALA A 249 -24.46 -14.90 -4.70
N VAL A 250 -25.25 -13.84 -4.58
CA VAL A 250 -24.97 -12.51 -5.10
C VAL A 250 -24.36 -11.70 -3.97
N TRP A 251 -23.08 -11.35 -4.08
CA TRP A 251 -22.28 -10.82 -2.95
C TRP A 251 -22.87 -9.54 -2.35
N THR A 252 -23.31 -8.60 -3.19
CA THR A 252 -23.94 -7.36 -2.75
C THR A 252 -25.24 -7.59 -1.97
N GLN A 253 -25.93 -8.71 -2.19
CA GLN A 253 -27.15 -9.09 -1.47
C GLN A 253 -26.86 -9.96 -0.24
N ALA A 254 -26.02 -10.97 -0.41
CA ALA A 254 -25.74 -11.97 0.60
C ALA A 254 -25.13 -11.37 1.88
N VAL A 255 -24.33 -10.29 1.75
CA VAL A 255 -23.63 -9.67 2.89
C VAL A 255 -24.37 -8.46 3.49
N LYS A 256 -25.53 -8.06 2.98
CA LYS A 256 -26.29 -6.91 3.50
C LYS A 256 -26.47 -6.91 5.03
N PRO A 257 -26.76 -8.05 5.67
CA PRO A 257 -26.87 -8.09 7.13
C PRO A 257 -25.56 -7.79 7.88
N LEU A 258 -24.42 -7.96 7.21
CA LEU A 258 -23.08 -7.75 7.77
C LEU A 258 -22.54 -6.33 7.51
N GLY A 259 -23.23 -5.54 6.68
CA GLY A 259 -22.79 -4.21 6.27
C GLY A 259 -22.17 -4.17 4.86
N PRO A 260 -21.56 -3.05 4.44
CA PRO A 260 -21.08 -2.82 3.07
C PRO A 260 -19.70 -3.47 2.84
N ILE A 261 -19.61 -4.80 3.02
CA ILE A 261 -18.36 -5.58 2.96
C ILE A 261 -18.29 -6.55 1.77
N ALA A 262 -19.16 -6.40 0.77
CA ALA A 262 -19.23 -7.31 -0.38
C ALA A 262 -17.88 -7.48 -1.09
N TYR A 263 -17.18 -6.38 -1.33
CA TYR A 263 -15.88 -6.40 -1.97
C TYR A 263 -14.84 -7.18 -1.16
N ILE A 264 -14.69 -6.84 0.13
CA ILE A 264 -13.64 -7.46 0.96
C ILE A 264 -13.95 -8.92 1.31
N LEU A 265 -15.23 -9.25 1.51
CA LEU A 265 -15.62 -10.63 1.79
C LEU A 265 -15.40 -11.52 0.57
N ARG A 266 -15.80 -11.08 -0.63
CA ARG A 266 -15.52 -11.84 -1.85
C ARG A 266 -14.02 -12.05 -2.05
N ALA A 267 -13.20 -11.02 -1.87
CA ALA A 267 -11.75 -11.14 -1.95
C ALA A 267 -11.21 -12.23 -1.00
N ARG A 268 -11.75 -12.33 0.22
CA ARG A 268 -11.39 -13.36 1.22
C ARG A 268 -11.82 -14.76 0.80
N VAL A 269 -13.10 -14.94 0.49
CA VAL A 269 -13.68 -16.27 0.36
C VAL A 269 -13.59 -16.83 -1.07
N ILE A 270 -13.21 -16.03 -2.06
CA ILE A 270 -12.91 -16.46 -3.42
C ILE A 270 -11.39 -16.36 -3.67
N LEU A 271 -10.85 -15.15 -3.77
CA LEU A 271 -9.47 -15.00 -4.23
C LEU A 271 -8.45 -15.54 -3.24
N LEU A 272 -8.56 -15.17 -1.96
CA LEU A 272 -7.62 -15.66 -0.95
C LEU A 272 -7.75 -17.16 -0.74
N ARG A 273 -8.99 -17.68 -0.66
CA ARG A 273 -9.25 -19.12 -0.51
C ARG A 273 -8.65 -19.94 -1.65
N ASP A 274 -8.88 -19.50 -2.91
CA ASP A 274 -8.60 -20.32 -4.09
C ASP A 274 -7.19 -20.11 -4.62
N LEU A 275 -6.64 -18.88 -4.58
CA LEU A 275 -5.29 -18.56 -5.03
C LEU A 275 -4.22 -18.72 -3.94
N GLY A 276 -4.62 -18.70 -2.67
CA GLY A 276 -3.77 -19.13 -1.56
C GLY A 276 -2.73 -18.15 -1.05
N SER A 277 -2.77 -16.86 -1.43
CA SER A 277 -1.81 -15.83 -0.98
C SER A 277 -2.06 -15.38 0.47
N ALA A 278 -2.20 -16.32 1.40
CA ALA A 278 -2.50 -16.06 2.81
C ALA A 278 -1.28 -15.53 3.58
N ALA A 279 -1.53 -14.61 4.50
CA ALA A 279 -0.52 -14.16 5.45
C ALA A 279 -0.26 -15.25 6.52
N SER A 280 1.01 -15.51 6.84
CA SER A 280 1.35 -16.34 7.99
C SER A 280 0.97 -15.65 9.31
N PRO A 281 0.37 -16.36 10.30
CA PRO A 281 0.09 -15.78 11.62
C PRO A 281 1.33 -15.21 12.30
N PHE A 282 2.49 -15.84 12.11
CA PHE A 282 3.75 -15.36 12.64
C PHE A 282 4.17 -14.04 11.99
N ASN A 283 4.04 -13.91 10.66
CA ASN A 283 4.31 -12.65 9.97
C ASN A 283 3.30 -11.56 10.36
N ALA A 284 2.02 -11.94 10.53
CA ALA A 284 0.99 -11.01 11.02
C ALA A 284 1.34 -10.47 12.42
N PHE A 285 1.82 -11.32 13.33
CA PHE A 285 2.28 -10.91 14.66
C PHE A 285 3.46 -9.93 14.58
N GLN A 286 4.48 -10.22 13.78
CA GLN A 286 5.61 -9.31 13.58
C GLN A 286 5.18 -7.97 12.96
N THR A 287 4.22 -8.01 12.04
CA THR A 287 3.65 -6.82 11.44
C THR A 287 2.85 -6.01 12.47
N ILE A 288 2.11 -6.65 13.38
CA ILE A 288 1.41 -6.00 14.49
C ILE A 288 2.40 -5.26 15.39
N GLN A 289 3.53 -5.88 15.75
CA GLN A 289 4.57 -5.23 16.56
C GLN A 289 5.14 -3.99 15.86
N GLY A 290 5.39 -4.07 14.56
CA GLY A 290 5.81 -2.90 13.78
C GLY A 290 4.72 -1.81 13.73
N LEU A 291 3.46 -2.21 13.52
CA LEU A 291 2.30 -1.32 13.45
C LEU A 291 2.12 -0.53 14.74
N GLU A 292 2.32 -1.15 15.91
CA GLU A 292 2.14 -0.51 17.21
C GLU A 292 3.02 0.74 17.43
N THR A 293 4.17 0.81 16.76
CA THR A 293 5.08 1.97 16.80
C THR A 293 5.07 2.80 15.51
N LEU A 294 4.28 2.42 14.51
CA LEU A 294 4.26 3.09 13.22
C LEU A 294 4.01 4.61 13.30
N PRO A 295 3.04 5.13 14.10
CA PRO A 295 2.81 6.58 14.17
C PRO A 295 4.01 7.37 14.68
N LEU A 296 4.82 6.78 15.54
CA LEU A 296 6.06 7.39 16.04
C LEU A 296 7.15 7.36 14.98
N ARG A 297 7.35 6.18 14.36
CA ARG A 297 8.41 5.98 13.36
C ARG A 297 8.18 6.83 12.11
N ILE A 298 6.97 6.87 11.57
CA ILE A 298 6.71 7.60 10.32
C ILE A 298 6.94 9.11 10.47
N ARG A 299 6.68 9.66 11.66
CA ARG A 299 6.97 11.07 11.96
C ARG A 299 8.48 11.32 11.99
N GLU A 300 9.25 10.43 12.62
CA GLU A 300 10.70 10.57 12.69
C GLU A 300 11.35 10.37 11.32
N HIS A 301 10.96 9.34 10.57
CA HIS A 301 11.34 9.18 9.16
C HIS A 301 11.12 10.48 8.36
N SER A 302 9.95 11.10 8.52
CA SER A 302 9.60 12.32 7.78
C SER A 302 10.41 13.54 8.22
N ARG A 303 10.66 13.70 9.52
CA ARG A 303 11.52 14.79 10.05
C ARG A 303 12.93 14.67 9.50
N ASN A 304 13.52 13.49 9.63
CA ASN A 304 14.87 13.21 9.15
C ASN A 304 14.96 13.39 7.63
N ALA A 305 14.00 12.87 6.86
CA ALA A 305 13.99 13.03 5.41
C ALA A 305 13.87 14.50 4.98
N THR A 306 13.07 15.30 5.69
CA THR A 306 12.96 16.74 5.42
C THR A 306 14.29 17.46 5.70
N ALA A 307 14.96 17.15 6.80
CA ALA A 307 16.27 17.73 7.13
C ALA A 307 17.34 17.33 6.10
N VAL A 308 17.37 16.06 5.68
CA VAL A 308 18.26 15.58 4.62
C VAL A 308 17.97 16.27 3.29
N ALA A 309 16.69 16.42 2.92
CA ALA A 309 16.32 17.11 1.68
C ALA A 309 16.81 18.56 1.66
N GLN A 310 16.68 19.27 2.78
CA GLN A 310 17.21 20.64 2.95
C GLN A 310 18.73 20.69 2.84
N TYR A 311 19.44 19.80 3.51
CA TYR A 311 20.90 19.69 3.44
C TYR A 311 21.37 19.47 2.00
N LEU A 312 20.83 18.45 1.32
CA LEU A 312 21.21 18.11 -0.05
C LEU A 312 20.88 19.21 -1.05
N SER A 313 19.78 19.97 -0.85
CA SER A 313 19.36 21.03 -1.77
C SER A 313 20.36 22.19 -1.85
N SER A 314 21.18 22.37 -0.83
CA SER A 314 22.24 23.40 -0.78
C SER A 314 23.64 22.87 -1.15
N HIS A 315 23.77 21.56 -1.39
CA HIS A 315 25.09 20.94 -1.59
C HIS A 315 25.61 21.15 -3.02
N PRO A 316 26.88 21.61 -3.22
CA PRO A 316 27.39 21.98 -4.54
C PRO A 316 27.46 20.84 -5.57
N LYS A 317 27.61 19.58 -5.13
CA LYS A 317 27.65 18.38 -5.99
C LYS A 317 26.25 17.87 -6.40
N VAL A 318 25.18 18.37 -5.77
CA VAL A 318 23.81 17.98 -6.05
C VAL A 318 23.21 18.96 -7.05
N SER A 319 22.59 18.44 -8.11
CA SER A 319 21.92 19.23 -9.13
C SER A 319 20.41 19.41 -8.82
N ARG A 320 19.77 18.41 -8.18
CA ARG A 320 18.35 18.39 -7.89
C ARG A 320 18.05 17.50 -6.69
N VAL A 321 17.04 17.89 -5.90
CA VAL A 321 16.46 17.05 -4.83
C VAL A 321 14.97 16.88 -5.10
N ILE A 322 14.49 15.67 -4.96
CA ILE A 322 13.09 15.28 -5.16
C ILE A 322 12.53 14.87 -3.81
N HIS A 323 11.73 15.74 -3.20
CA HIS A 323 11.04 15.49 -1.94
C HIS A 323 9.79 16.39 -1.85
N PRO A 324 8.65 15.92 -1.31
CA PRO A 324 7.43 16.73 -1.29
C PRO A 324 7.56 18.04 -0.54
N SER A 325 8.41 18.13 0.49
CA SER A 325 8.65 19.36 1.25
C SER A 325 9.29 20.50 0.43
N LEU A 326 9.95 20.17 -0.67
CA LEU A 326 10.61 21.13 -1.57
C LEU A 326 9.77 21.50 -2.79
N GLN A 327 8.60 20.88 -2.95
CA GLN A 327 7.67 21.22 -4.03
C GLN A 327 7.10 22.63 -3.85
N THR A 328 6.69 23.23 -4.96
CA THR A 328 6.13 24.59 -5.00
C THR A 328 4.80 24.61 -5.77
N GLY A 329 4.08 25.73 -5.72
CA GLY A 329 2.85 25.91 -6.48
C GLY A 329 1.76 24.90 -6.12
N GLU A 330 1.13 24.34 -7.15
CA GLU A 330 0.02 23.37 -6.99
C GLU A 330 0.47 22.06 -6.37
N ALA A 331 1.62 21.52 -6.76
CA ALA A 331 2.17 20.30 -6.20
C ALA A 331 2.37 20.39 -4.68
N ARG A 332 2.84 21.56 -4.20
CA ARG A 332 2.97 21.83 -2.77
C ARG A 332 1.62 21.93 -2.08
N ARG A 333 0.65 22.64 -2.65
CA ARG A 333 -0.70 22.71 -2.07
C ARG A 333 -1.35 21.33 -1.95
N ARG A 334 -1.17 20.48 -2.97
CA ARG A 334 -1.66 19.09 -2.95
C ARG A 334 -0.96 18.26 -1.86
N ALA A 335 0.36 18.37 -1.75
CA ALA A 335 1.10 17.70 -0.70
C ALA A 335 0.60 18.11 0.70
N ASP A 336 0.44 19.41 0.96
CA ASP A 336 -0.04 19.92 2.25
C ASP A 336 -1.50 19.52 2.55
N ALA A 337 -2.34 19.34 1.52
CA ALA A 337 -3.72 18.91 1.69
C ALA A 337 -3.86 17.42 2.04
N ILE A 338 -3.02 16.57 1.46
CA ILE A 338 -3.11 15.10 1.60
C ILE A 338 -2.21 14.59 2.71
N LEU A 339 -0.98 15.12 2.82
CA LEU A 339 0.01 14.71 3.83
C LEU A 339 -0.16 15.54 5.10
N LYS A 340 -0.63 14.90 6.17
CA LYS A 340 -1.05 15.57 7.41
C LYS A 340 0.13 15.94 8.31
N GLY A 341 -0.03 17.01 9.08
CA GLY A 341 0.87 17.38 10.17
C GLY A 341 2.24 17.92 9.74
N GLY A 342 2.39 18.33 8.47
CA GLY A 342 3.68 18.80 7.94
C GLY A 342 4.72 17.67 7.77
N PHE A 343 4.25 16.43 7.70
CA PHE A 343 5.07 15.25 7.44
C PHE A 343 4.98 14.85 5.97
N TYR A 344 6.11 14.70 5.31
CA TYR A 344 6.20 14.52 3.85
C TYR A 344 6.74 13.13 3.43
N GLY A 345 6.76 12.17 4.37
CA GLY A 345 7.28 10.82 4.15
C GLY A 345 8.80 10.71 4.39
N GLY A 346 9.27 9.47 4.35
CA GLY A 346 10.68 9.13 4.62
C GLY A 346 11.51 8.86 3.36
N LEU A 347 10.92 9.03 2.17
CA LEU A 347 11.62 8.82 0.89
C LEU A 347 12.07 10.15 0.30
N LEU A 348 13.28 10.15 -0.26
CA LEU A 348 13.74 11.23 -1.12
C LEU A 348 14.62 10.70 -2.25
N GLY A 349 14.67 11.44 -3.34
CA GLY A 349 15.63 11.27 -4.43
C GLY A 349 16.51 12.50 -4.59
N PHE A 350 17.73 12.32 -5.05
CA PHE A 350 18.56 13.42 -5.49
C PHE A 350 19.43 13.03 -6.67
N GLU A 351 19.91 14.02 -7.40
CA GLU A 351 20.73 13.85 -8.60
C GLU A 351 22.10 14.44 -8.37
N LEU A 352 23.14 13.65 -8.65
CA LEU A 352 24.54 14.09 -8.65
C LEU A 352 24.92 14.63 -10.04
N LYS A 353 25.74 15.71 -10.05
CA LYS A 353 26.13 16.40 -11.30
C LYS A 353 26.94 15.53 -12.25
N ASP A 354 27.75 14.62 -11.71
CA ASP A 354 28.71 13.82 -12.49
C ASP A 354 28.15 12.44 -12.94
N GLY A 355 26.84 12.28 -12.93
CA GLY A 355 26.12 11.16 -13.56
C GLY A 355 26.31 9.81 -12.86
N VAL A 356 26.31 8.71 -13.68
CA VAL A 356 26.27 7.31 -13.18
C VAL A 356 27.43 6.98 -12.23
N LEU A 357 28.66 7.41 -12.57
CA LEU A 357 29.85 7.09 -11.78
C LEU A 357 29.77 7.75 -10.40
N ALA A 358 29.33 9.00 -10.33
CA ALA A 358 29.14 9.71 -9.07
C ALA A 358 28.09 9.02 -8.19
N GLY A 359 26.95 8.60 -8.77
CA GLY A 359 25.89 7.88 -8.05
C GLY A 359 26.38 6.57 -7.46
N ARG A 360 27.11 5.77 -8.21
CA ARG A 360 27.69 4.51 -7.75
C ARG A 360 28.75 4.73 -6.68
N ASN A 361 29.72 5.61 -6.94
CA ASN A 361 30.78 5.91 -5.98
C ASN A 361 30.21 6.46 -4.66
N PHE A 362 29.20 7.31 -4.73
CA PHE A 362 28.51 7.81 -3.54
C PHE A 362 27.94 6.66 -2.68
N ILE A 363 27.22 5.72 -3.30
CA ILE A 363 26.67 4.55 -2.61
C ILE A 363 27.79 3.75 -1.91
N ASP A 364 28.91 3.52 -2.62
CA ASP A 364 30.04 2.73 -2.10
C ASP A 364 30.78 3.41 -0.94
N GLN A 365 30.62 4.73 -0.76
CA GLN A 365 31.22 5.48 0.35
C GLN A 365 30.34 5.56 1.61
N LEU A 366 29.05 5.20 1.51
CA LEU A 366 28.14 5.21 2.67
C LEU A 366 28.54 4.16 3.71
N LYS A 367 28.48 4.53 4.99
CA LYS A 367 28.88 3.69 6.14
C LYS A 367 27.71 3.36 7.06
N LEU A 368 26.78 4.31 7.23
CA LEU A 368 25.57 4.15 8.03
C LEU A 368 24.44 3.54 7.21
N PHE A 369 24.27 4.01 5.97
CA PHE A 369 23.19 3.55 5.10
C PHE A 369 23.44 2.13 4.61
N TYR A 370 22.39 1.30 4.64
CA TYR A 370 22.41 -0.01 3.99
C TYR A 370 22.15 0.13 2.49
N HIS A 371 23.01 -0.44 1.66
CA HIS A 371 22.80 -0.52 0.22
C HIS A 371 21.84 -1.69 -0.10
N VAL A 372 20.54 -1.40 -0.19
CA VAL A 372 19.51 -2.43 -0.38
C VAL A 372 18.29 -1.89 -1.12
N ALA A 373 17.67 -2.75 -1.94
CA ALA A 373 16.45 -2.44 -2.68
C ALA A 373 15.18 -2.55 -1.81
N ASN A 374 15.09 -1.77 -0.73
CA ASN A 374 13.93 -1.69 0.14
C ASN A 374 13.59 -0.23 0.48
N ILE A 375 12.49 0.00 1.19
CA ILE A 375 12.06 1.30 1.73
C ILE A 375 11.37 1.10 3.08
N GLY A 376 11.33 2.14 3.90
CA GLY A 376 10.52 2.17 5.13
C GLY A 376 11.03 1.28 6.25
N ASP A 377 12.28 0.84 6.19
CA ASP A 377 12.98 0.21 7.32
C ASP A 377 13.35 1.28 8.35
N ALA A 378 13.40 0.90 9.62
CA ALA A 378 13.86 1.77 10.70
C ALA A 378 15.30 2.29 10.47
N ARG A 379 16.09 1.54 9.72
CA ARG A 379 17.44 1.93 9.28
C ARG A 379 17.41 2.70 7.97
N SER A 380 18.34 3.61 7.79
CA SER A 380 18.52 4.36 6.54
C SER A 380 19.04 3.46 5.42
N LEU A 381 18.40 3.56 4.25
CA LEU A 381 18.71 2.75 3.07
C LEU A 381 19.03 3.63 1.88
N ALA A 382 19.94 3.18 1.01
CA ALA A 382 20.31 3.87 -0.21
C ALA A 382 20.37 2.91 -1.39
N ILE A 383 20.04 3.40 -2.59
CA ILE A 383 20.18 2.65 -3.84
C ILE A 383 20.41 3.60 -5.00
N HIS A 384 21.16 3.13 -6.00
CA HIS A 384 21.31 3.79 -7.30
C HIS A 384 20.41 3.09 -8.35
N PRO A 385 19.20 3.57 -8.60
CA PRO A 385 18.19 2.86 -9.39
C PRO A 385 18.63 2.55 -10.82
N ALA A 386 19.34 3.45 -11.49
CA ALA A 386 19.77 3.27 -12.87
C ALA A 386 20.64 2.01 -13.08
N SER A 387 21.48 1.66 -12.09
CA SER A 387 22.34 0.46 -12.17
C SER A 387 21.75 -0.77 -11.47
N THR A 388 20.55 -0.68 -10.88
CA THR A 388 19.96 -1.76 -10.07
C THR A 388 18.49 -2.01 -10.42
N THR A 389 17.56 -1.36 -9.75
CA THR A 389 16.10 -1.62 -9.89
C THR A 389 15.54 -1.26 -11.26
N HIS A 390 16.20 -0.41 -12.03
CA HIS A 390 15.79 0.04 -13.36
C HIS A 390 16.80 -0.34 -14.44
N SER A 391 17.79 -1.17 -14.13
CA SER A 391 18.86 -1.58 -15.08
C SER A 391 18.36 -2.36 -16.29
N GLN A 392 17.16 -2.91 -16.22
CA GLN A 392 16.52 -3.63 -17.34
C GLN A 392 15.83 -2.70 -18.34
N LEU A 393 15.62 -1.43 -17.99
CA LEU A 393 15.01 -0.42 -18.82
C LEU A 393 16.08 0.24 -19.72
N SER A 394 15.70 0.62 -20.93
CA SER A 394 16.52 1.49 -21.78
C SER A 394 16.71 2.87 -21.13
N ALA A 395 17.67 3.66 -21.59
CA ALA A 395 17.93 4.99 -21.07
C ALA A 395 16.69 5.91 -21.15
N ASP A 396 15.95 5.84 -22.26
CA ASP A 396 14.73 6.64 -22.46
C ASP A 396 13.60 6.20 -21.53
N GLU A 397 13.44 4.89 -21.30
CA GLU A 397 12.46 4.36 -20.34
C GLU A 397 12.83 4.72 -18.89
N GLN A 398 14.12 4.70 -18.53
CA GLN A 398 14.57 5.18 -17.22
C GLN A 398 14.21 6.65 -17.01
N LEU A 399 14.49 7.50 -18.00
CA LEU A 399 14.12 8.92 -17.95
C LEU A 399 12.61 9.13 -17.84
N ALA A 400 11.82 8.37 -18.57
CA ALA A 400 10.35 8.43 -18.50
C ALA A 400 9.82 8.06 -17.10
N THR A 401 10.49 7.12 -16.40
CA THR A 401 10.16 6.76 -15.02
C THR A 401 10.70 7.76 -13.97
N GLY A 402 11.48 8.77 -14.39
CA GLY A 402 12.09 9.77 -13.51
C GLY A 402 13.45 9.37 -12.94
N VAL A 403 14.07 8.34 -13.50
CA VAL A 403 15.43 7.88 -13.12
C VAL A 403 16.44 8.43 -14.12
N THR A 404 17.21 9.43 -13.67
CA THR A 404 18.36 9.93 -14.43
C THR A 404 19.63 9.12 -14.13
N PRO A 405 20.68 9.23 -14.94
CA PRO A 405 21.93 8.51 -14.71
C PRO A 405 22.58 8.78 -13.33
N GLY A 406 22.44 9.98 -12.80
CA GLY A 406 22.99 10.38 -11.49
C GLY A 406 22.01 10.30 -10.34
N TYR A 407 20.83 9.71 -10.55
CA TYR A 407 19.78 9.64 -9.53
C TYR A 407 20.11 8.63 -8.44
N VAL A 408 20.06 9.08 -7.19
CA VAL A 408 20.16 8.26 -5.97
C VAL A 408 18.86 8.35 -5.20
N ARG A 409 18.32 7.21 -4.77
CA ARG A 409 17.16 7.14 -3.87
C ARG A 409 17.62 6.81 -2.47
N LEU A 410 17.14 7.60 -1.49
CA LEU A 410 17.30 7.35 -0.07
C LEU A 410 15.94 7.02 0.56
N SER A 411 15.93 6.03 1.45
CA SER A 411 14.84 5.80 2.41
C SER A 411 15.42 6.10 3.78
N ILE A 412 15.06 7.24 4.32
CA ILE A 412 15.66 7.76 5.55
C ILE A 412 15.07 7.03 6.75
N GLY A 413 15.94 6.55 7.63
CA GLY A 413 15.59 5.83 8.86
C GLY A 413 15.26 6.77 10.03
N ILE A 414 15.30 6.18 11.23
CA ILE A 414 15.01 6.87 12.49
C ILE A 414 16.27 7.05 13.35
N GLU A 415 17.46 6.90 12.76
CA GLU A 415 18.73 7.20 13.42
C GLU A 415 18.78 8.70 13.77
N HIS A 416 19.72 9.08 14.65
CA HIS A 416 19.92 10.48 14.98
C HIS A 416 20.30 11.28 13.72
N ILE A 417 19.67 12.42 13.51
CA ILE A 417 19.85 13.21 12.28
C ILE A 417 21.30 13.61 12.03
N ASP A 418 22.07 13.91 13.08
CA ASP A 418 23.47 14.31 12.94
C ASP A 418 24.33 13.17 12.37
N ASP A 419 24.04 11.91 12.75
CA ASP A 419 24.75 10.73 12.22
C ASP A 419 24.41 10.50 10.75
N ILE A 420 23.12 10.66 10.37
CA ILE A 420 22.68 10.59 8.98
C ILE A 420 23.39 11.65 8.14
N LEU A 421 23.39 12.90 8.60
CA LEU A 421 24.04 14.01 7.88
C LEU A 421 25.56 13.86 7.80
N ALA A 422 26.19 13.34 8.86
CA ALA A 422 27.64 13.09 8.87
C ALA A 422 28.02 12.01 7.84
N ASP A 423 27.24 10.93 7.71
CA ASP A 423 27.50 9.90 6.71
C ASP A 423 27.31 10.41 5.28
N LEU A 424 26.24 11.16 5.03
CA LEU A 424 26.03 11.79 3.71
C LEU A 424 27.15 12.78 3.37
N LYS A 425 27.60 13.58 4.34
CA LYS A 425 28.68 14.55 4.16
C LYS A 425 29.97 13.85 3.74
N GLN A 426 30.43 12.86 4.52
CA GLN A 426 31.70 12.15 4.23
C GLN A 426 31.63 11.42 2.89
N ALA A 427 30.48 10.84 2.51
CA ALA A 427 30.30 10.18 1.21
C ALA A 427 30.34 11.18 0.05
N LEU A 428 29.72 12.35 0.19
CA LEU A 428 29.76 13.41 -0.81
C LEU A 428 31.15 14.05 -0.94
N GLU A 429 31.93 14.15 0.15
CA GLU A 429 33.31 14.66 0.10
C GLU A 429 34.25 13.72 -0.65
N ALA A 430 33.99 12.39 -0.58
CA ALA A 430 34.83 11.35 -1.15
C ALA A 430 34.68 11.13 -2.66
N ILE A 431 33.65 11.71 -3.31
CA ILE A 431 33.37 11.57 -4.74
C ILE A 431 33.73 12.80 -5.56
#